data_7423eddcc7f52897b80a1c2013fa83e3
#
_entry.id   7423eddcc7f52897b80a1c2013fa83e3
#
_cell.length_a   1.000
_cell.length_b   1.000
_cell.length_c   1.000
_cell.angle_alpha   90.00
_cell.angle_beta   90.00
_cell.angle_gamma   90.00
#
_symmetry.space_group_name_H-M   'P 1'
#
loop_
_entity.id
_entity.type
_entity.pdbx_description
1 polymer ?
#
loop_
_entity_poly.entity_id
_entity_poly.type
_entity_poly.pdbx_seq_one_letter_code
_entity_poly.pdbx_strand_id
1 'polypeptide(L)'
;MQQLTSEEIKQKINEGENFILDLFAVWCGPCKVLSPILERVSSKLKESNSDVSVYKFNIEHDSELVSSLGVRAVPTLKFYSGGENKRTQTGMMSEQALIEAAQVL
;
A
#
# COMPACT_ATOMS: atom_id res chain seq x y z
N MET A 1 4.39 5.33 8.91
CA MET A 1 4.30 4.64 7.60
C MET A 1 5.24 5.31 6.63
N GLN A 2 6.12 4.55 6.03
CA GLN A 2 7.15 5.09 5.14
C GLN A 2 6.57 5.39 3.76
N GLN A 3 6.93 6.57 3.23
CA GLN A 3 6.65 6.91 1.84
C GLN A 3 7.82 6.45 0.97
N LEU A 4 7.53 5.66 -0.05
CA LEU A 4 8.56 5.10 -0.93
C LEU A 4 8.81 5.98 -2.15
N THR A 5 10.02 5.87 -2.70
CA THR A 5 10.34 6.33 -4.05
C THR A 5 10.00 5.24 -5.05
N SER A 6 9.98 5.59 -6.35
CA SER A 6 9.77 4.60 -7.41
C SER A 6 10.80 3.48 -7.36
N GLU A 7 12.06 3.83 -7.11
CA GLU A 7 13.14 2.85 -7.03
C GLU A 7 12.96 1.91 -5.84
N GLU A 8 12.51 2.45 -4.71
CA GLU A 8 12.24 1.65 -3.52
C GLU A 8 11.09 0.67 -3.75
N ILE A 9 10.03 1.09 -4.46
CA ILE A 9 8.93 0.20 -4.81
C ILE A 9 9.44 -0.98 -5.63
N LYS A 10 10.23 -0.69 -6.68
CA LYS A 10 10.79 -1.73 -7.55
C LYS A 10 11.68 -2.69 -6.77
N GLN A 11 12.47 -2.15 -5.84
CA GLN A 11 13.34 -2.96 -4.99
C GLN A 11 12.55 -3.89 -4.08
N LYS A 12 11.48 -3.38 -3.43
CA LYS A 12 10.62 -4.19 -2.56
C LYS A 12 9.97 -5.34 -3.33
N ILE A 13 9.50 -5.07 -4.54
CA ILE A 13 8.93 -6.10 -5.41
C ILE A 13 9.99 -7.14 -5.78
N ASN A 14 11.16 -6.69 -6.20
CA ASN A 14 12.25 -7.59 -6.60
C ASN A 14 12.74 -8.47 -5.45
N GLU A 15 12.74 -7.95 -4.23
CA GLU A 15 13.13 -8.69 -3.04
C GLU A 15 12.06 -9.66 -2.54
N GLY A 16 10.87 -9.61 -3.13
CA GLY A 16 9.77 -10.48 -2.72
C GLY A 16 9.18 -10.11 -1.38
N GLU A 17 9.33 -8.86 -0.95
CA GLU A 17 8.79 -8.41 0.33
C GLU A 17 7.28 -8.49 0.36
N ASN A 18 6.71 -8.84 1.52
CA ASN A 18 5.26 -8.78 1.73
C ASN A 18 4.89 -7.39 2.19
N PHE A 19 4.07 -6.69 1.41
CA PHE A 19 3.70 -5.33 1.79
C PHE A 19 2.39 -4.87 1.16
N ILE A 20 1.81 -3.88 1.82
CA ILE A 20 0.63 -3.15 1.33
C ILE A 20 1.14 -1.79 0.87
N LEU A 21 0.78 -1.40 -0.34
CA LEU A 21 1.13 -0.10 -0.91
C LEU A 21 -0.12 0.75 -1.09
N ASP A 22 -0.14 1.90 -0.42
CA ASP A 22 -1.19 2.91 -0.54
C ASP A 22 -0.78 3.94 -1.59
N LEU A 23 -1.45 3.92 -2.74
CA LEU A 23 -1.25 4.92 -3.79
C LEU A 23 -2.25 6.04 -3.56
N PHE A 24 -1.74 7.22 -3.22
CA PHE A 24 -2.54 8.35 -2.78
C PHE A 24 -2.20 9.64 -3.51
N ALA A 25 -3.03 10.65 -3.35
CA ALA A 25 -2.74 12.02 -3.76
C ALA A 25 -3.05 12.97 -2.62
N VAL A 26 -2.30 14.09 -2.54
CA VAL A 26 -2.46 15.05 -1.44
C VAL A 26 -3.80 15.79 -1.49
N TRP A 27 -4.42 15.88 -2.66
CA TRP A 27 -5.72 16.53 -2.85
C TRP A 27 -6.91 15.59 -2.65
N CYS A 28 -6.67 14.34 -2.36
CA CYS A 28 -7.69 13.29 -2.27
C CYS A 28 -8.26 13.21 -0.86
N GLY A 29 -9.53 13.57 -0.70
CA GLY A 29 -10.22 13.51 0.61
C GLY A 29 -10.24 12.12 1.23
N PRO A 30 -10.72 11.08 0.52
CA PRO A 30 -10.71 9.72 1.04
C PRO A 30 -9.32 9.22 1.43
N CYS A 31 -8.26 9.64 0.71
CA CYS A 31 -6.89 9.28 1.06
C CYS A 31 -6.52 9.80 2.44
N LYS A 32 -6.97 11.00 2.79
CA LYS A 32 -6.70 11.61 4.10
C LYS A 32 -7.41 10.85 5.22
N VAL A 33 -8.59 10.31 4.95
CA VAL A 33 -9.33 9.47 5.91
C VAL A 33 -8.66 8.11 6.08
N LEU A 34 -8.18 7.54 4.99
CA LEU A 34 -7.53 6.22 5.00
C LEU A 34 -6.17 6.25 5.71
N SER A 35 -5.43 7.35 5.61
CA SER A 35 -4.07 7.44 6.15
C SER A 35 -3.96 7.05 7.64
N PRO A 36 -4.78 7.61 8.57
CA PRO A 36 -4.69 7.19 9.97
C PRO A 36 -5.10 5.74 10.19
N ILE A 37 -6.00 5.20 9.37
CA ILE A 37 -6.37 3.79 9.43
C ILE A 37 -5.15 2.93 9.10
N LEU A 38 -4.43 3.27 8.03
CA LEU A 38 -3.21 2.56 7.63
C LEU A 38 -2.10 2.67 8.68
N GLU A 39 -1.98 3.80 9.35
CA GLU A 39 -1.02 3.96 10.46
C GLU A 39 -1.33 2.97 11.59
N ARG A 40 -2.60 2.82 11.94
CA ARG A 40 -3.02 1.86 12.97
C ARG A 40 -2.76 0.42 12.52
N VAL A 41 -3.05 0.10 11.26
CA VAL A 41 -2.77 -1.23 10.70
C VAL A 41 -1.28 -1.52 10.76
N SER A 42 -0.45 -0.57 10.34
CA SER A 42 1.02 -0.71 10.39
C SER A 42 1.50 -1.01 11.82
N SER A 43 0.99 -0.26 12.81
CA SER A 43 1.35 -0.48 14.21
C SER A 43 0.91 -1.85 14.71
N LYS A 44 -0.30 -2.27 14.38
CA LYS A 44 -0.82 -3.57 14.81
C LYS A 44 -0.06 -4.73 14.19
N LEU A 45 0.32 -4.60 12.92
CA LEU A 45 1.13 -5.62 12.26
C LEU A 45 2.51 -5.76 12.91
N LYS A 46 3.14 -4.65 13.29
CA LYS A 46 4.41 -4.66 14.00
C LYS A 46 4.27 -5.32 15.38
N GLU A 47 3.21 -4.98 16.11
CA GLU A 47 2.96 -5.54 17.44
C GLU A 47 2.75 -7.05 17.41
N SER A 48 2.16 -7.56 16.33
CA SER A 48 1.92 -9.00 16.15
C SER A 48 3.08 -9.74 15.48
N ASN A 49 4.21 -9.07 15.28
CA ASN A 49 5.40 -9.63 14.60
C ASN A 49 5.09 -10.11 13.18
N SER A 50 4.17 -9.43 12.49
CA SER A 50 3.90 -9.71 11.08
C SER A 50 5.09 -9.29 10.23
N ASP A 51 5.36 -10.05 9.17
CA ASP A 51 6.36 -9.68 8.19
C ASP A 51 5.81 -8.74 7.09
N VAL A 52 4.53 -8.34 7.21
CA VAL A 52 3.89 -7.45 6.24
C VAL A 52 4.13 -5.99 6.64
N SER A 53 4.71 -5.22 5.73
CA SER A 53 4.93 -3.78 5.92
C SER A 53 3.84 -2.99 5.21
N VAL A 54 3.64 -1.75 5.63
CA VAL A 54 2.69 -0.83 5.00
C VAL A 54 3.45 0.40 4.53
N TYR A 55 3.34 0.71 3.25
CA TYR A 55 4.01 1.85 2.62
C TYR A 55 3.01 2.69 1.86
N LYS A 56 3.40 3.93 1.53
CA LYS A 56 2.60 4.81 0.69
C LYS A 56 3.44 5.40 -0.43
N PHE A 57 2.78 5.76 -1.51
CA PHE A 57 3.38 6.41 -2.67
C PHE A 57 2.46 7.48 -3.23
N ASN A 58 2.98 8.69 -3.39
CA ASN A 58 2.24 9.80 -3.99
C ASN A 58 2.23 9.62 -5.51
N ILE A 59 1.03 9.48 -6.10
CA ILE A 59 0.89 9.20 -7.53
C ILE A 59 1.44 10.31 -8.43
N GLU A 60 1.63 11.51 -7.89
CA GLU A 60 2.16 12.64 -8.66
C GLU A 60 3.68 12.61 -8.81
N HIS A 61 4.37 11.71 -8.08
CA HIS A 61 5.82 11.62 -8.13
C HIS A 61 6.35 10.84 -9.34
N ASP A 62 5.55 9.96 -9.94
CA ASP A 62 5.97 9.18 -11.10
C ASP A 62 4.76 8.65 -11.85
N SER A 63 4.30 9.41 -12.84
CA SER A 63 3.11 9.05 -13.61
C SER A 63 3.31 7.78 -14.46
N GLU A 64 4.53 7.52 -14.91
CA GLU A 64 4.81 6.30 -15.68
C GLU A 64 4.68 5.06 -14.82
N LEU A 65 5.22 5.09 -13.61
CA LEU A 65 5.08 3.98 -12.67
C LEU A 65 3.61 3.73 -12.33
N VAL A 66 2.87 4.79 -12.01
CA VAL A 66 1.45 4.70 -11.66
C VAL A 66 0.66 4.08 -12.82
N SER A 67 0.92 4.52 -14.04
CA SER A 67 0.29 3.96 -15.24
C SER A 67 0.64 2.50 -15.42
N SER A 68 1.90 2.13 -15.24
CA SER A 68 2.37 0.74 -15.38
C SER A 68 1.74 -0.19 -14.32
N LEU A 69 1.39 0.34 -13.16
CA LEU A 69 0.70 -0.39 -12.11
C LEU A 69 -0.81 -0.50 -12.34
N GLY A 70 -1.31 0.14 -13.38
CA GLY A 70 -2.74 0.11 -13.72
C GLY A 70 -3.61 0.95 -12.79
N VAL A 71 -3.04 1.92 -12.09
CA VAL A 71 -3.77 2.77 -11.13
C VAL A 71 -4.43 3.93 -11.86
N ARG A 72 -5.75 4.08 -11.70
CA ARG A 72 -6.55 5.12 -12.36
C ARG A 72 -7.32 5.98 -11.39
N ALA A 73 -7.39 5.59 -10.14
CA ALA A 73 -8.14 6.29 -9.11
C ALA A 73 -7.41 6.20 -7.79
N VAL A 74 -7.66 7.13 -6.89
CA VAL A 74 -7.07 7.15 -5.55
C VAL A 74 -8.17 7.21 -4.49
N PRO A 75 -7.96 6.56 -3.34
CA PRO A 75 -6.83 5.71 -3.04
C PRO A 75 -6.92 4.37 -3.75
N THR A 76 -5.79 3.78 -4.07
CA THR A 76 -5.71 2.39 -4.53
C THR A 76 -4.72 1.67 -3.63
N LEU A 77 -5.13 0.52 -3.13
CA LEU A 77 -4.31 -0.33 -2.28
C LEU A 77 -3.89 -1.56 -3.07
N LYS A 78 -2.59 -1.82 -3.08
CA LYS A 78 -2.02 -3.01 -3.73
C LYS A 78 -1.33 -3.87 -2.69
N PHE A 79 -1.54 -5.17 -2.80
CA PHE A 79 -1.02 -6.15 -1.84
C PHE A 79 -0.02 -7.04 -2.57
N TYR A 80 1.23 -6.97 -2.14
CA TYR A 80 2.35 -7.69 -2.77
C TYR A 80 2.87 -8.79 -1.87
N SER A 81 3.21 -9.93 -2.49
CA SER A 81 3.87 -11.04 -1.83
C SER A 81 4.67 -11.83 -2.84
N GLY A 82 5.93 -12.14 -2.51
CA GLY A 82 6.78 -12.93 -3.39
C GLY A 82 7.02 -12.30 -4.76
N GLY A 83 7.00 -10.99 -4.86
CA GLY A 83 7.19 -10.25 -6.11
C GLY A 83 5.93 -10.12 -6.96
N GLU A 84 4.78 -10.58 -6.48
CA GLU A 84 3.52 -10.53 -7.22
C GLU A 84 2.51 -9.62 -6.54
N ASN A 85 1.72 -8.91 -7.36
CA ASN A 85 0.56 -8.16 -6.88
C ASN A 85 -0.60 -9.15 -6.70
N LYS A 86 -0.86 -9.54 -5.44
CA LYS A 86 -1.86 -10.55 -5.10
C LYS A 86 -3.28 -10.01 -5.07
N ARG A 87 -3.44 -8.72 -4.80
CA ARG A 87 -4.75 -8.08 -4.68
C ARG A 87 -4.63 -6.59 -4.97
N THR A 88 -5.66 -6.03 -5.57
CA THR A 88 -5.81 -4.58 -5.75
C THR A 88 -7.20 -4.18 -5.28
N GLN A 89 -7.27 -3.14 -4.46
CA GLN A 89 -8.52 -2.59 -3.95
C GLN A 89 -8.54 -1.09 -4.22
N THR A 90 -9.49 -0.64 -5.02
CA THR A 90 -9.71 0.80 -5.24
C THR A 90 -10.73 1.30 -4.22
N GLY A 91 -10.44 2.44 -3.60
CA GLY A 91 -11.29 3.04 -2.58
C GLY A 91 -10.93 2.60 -1.18
N MET A 92 -11.86 2.82 -0.25
CA MET A 92 -11.63 2.62 1.17
C MET A 92 -11.66 1.14 1.57
N MET A 93 -10.88 0.82 2.59
CA MET A 93 -10.97 -0.47 3.30
C MET A 93 -10.99 -0.19 4.80
N SER A 94 -11.73 -1.00 5.54
CA SER A 94 -11.73 -0.90 7.00
C SER A 94 -10.42 -1.43 7.59
N GLU A 95 -10.11 -1.01 8.79
CA GLU A 95 -8.93 -1.50 9.51
C GLU A 95 -8.92 -3.03 9.60
N GLN A 96 -10.08 -3.62 9.97
CA GLN A 96 -10.19 -5.07 10.08
C GLN A 96 -9.96 -5.77 8.74
N ALA A 97 -10.55 -5.26 7.66
CA ALA A 97 -10.37 -5.83 6.33
C ALA A 97 -8.90 -5.80 5.89
N LEU A 98 -8.21 -4.70 6.21
CA LEU A 98 -6.79 -4.56 5.90
C LEU A 98 -5.93 -5.57 6.67
N ILE A 99 -6.21 -5.75 7.96
CA ILE A 99 -5.49 -6.73 8.78
C ILE A 99 -5.73 -8.15 8.27
N GLU A 100 -6.97 -8.48 7.94
CA GLU A 100 -7.29 -9.80 7.39
C GLU A 100 -6.60 -10.04 6.04
N ALA A 101 -6.57 -9.02 5.17
CA ALA A 101 -5.87 -9.12 3.89
C ALA A 101 -4.37 -9.31 4.07
N ALA A 102 -3.77 -8.67 5.08
CA ALA A 102 -2.36 -8.84 5.40
C ALA A 102 -2.04 -10.26 5.86
N GLN A 103 -2.95 -10.90 6.59
CA GLN A 103 -2.74 -12.23 7.15
C GLN A 103 -2.62 -13.32 6.08
N VAL A 104 -3.13 -13.09 4.88
CA VAL A 104 -3.10 -14.07 3.80
C VAL A 104 -2.04 -13.76 2.73
N LEU A 105 -1.16 -12.81 3.01
CA LEU A 105 -0.04 -12.50 2.11
C LEU A 105 1.13 -13.46 2.26
#